data_8e7d65e601d87083fec9cb265a4e10b7
#
_entry.id   8e7d65e601d87083fec9cb265a4e10b7
#
_cell.length_a   1.000
_cell.length_b   1.000
_cell.length_c   1.000
_cell.angle_alpha   90.00
_cell.angle_beta   90.00
_cell.angle_gamma   90.00
#
_symmetry.space_group_name_H-M   'P 1'
#
loop_
_entity.id
_entity.type
_entity.pdbx_description
1 polymer ?
#
loop_
_entity_poly.entity_id
_entity_poly.type
_entity_poly.pdbx_seq_one_letter_code
_entity_poly.pdbx_strand_id
1 'polypeptide(L)'
;MQQLLNWTLDTIRSEESCFSWMEEYRYDWTPLVKSAVSKVLEGQTILLVTDEENRWFSRYVLSKMNSINSGKPLLPCYPLLSIFPNLSSLSNTKDIDILEDMLDITYPNGYFLWYVGKSDHPFAKIVFRNEENFMWVIDEEIANSFTLKGNSFGLSS
;
A
#
# COMPACT_ATOMS: atom_id res chain seq x y z
N MET A 1 10.31 -12.80 13.74
CA MET A 1 10.17 -13.02 12.29
C MET A 1 9.54 -14.38 11.97
N GLN A 2 10.04 -15.48 12.54
CA GLN A 2 9.50 -16.82 12.27
C GLN A 2 8.03 -16.99 12.67
N GLN A 3 7.62 -16.43 13.80
CA GLN A 3 6.22 -16.45 14.22
C GLN A 3 5.30 -15.73 13.25
N LEU A 4 5.73 -14.58 12.72
CA LEU A 4 4.97 -13.82 11.73
C LEU A 4 4.87 -14.58 10.39
N LEU A 5 5.95 -15.22 9.96
CA LEU A 5 5.95 -16.06 8.76
C LEU A 5 4.99 -17.23 8.89
N ASN A 6 5.01 -17.93 10.01
CA ASN A 6 4.11 -19.07 10.28
C ASN A 6 2.65 -18.61 10.35
N TRP A 7 2.37 -17.53 11.07
CA TRP A 7 1.03 -16.95 11.15
C TRP A 7 0.53 -16.54 9.76
N THR A 8 1.38 -15.92 8.95
CA THR A 8 1.05 -15.53 7.58
C THR A 8 0.68 -16.74 6.73
N LEU A 9 1.49 -17.80 6.79
CA LEU A 9 1.25 -19.03 6.04
C LEU A 9 -0.07 -19.69 6.45
N ASP A 10 -0.32 -19.79 7.75
CA ASP A 10 -1.54 -20.38 8.28
C ASP A 10 -2.78 -19.55 7.88
N THR A 11 -2.66 -18.22 7.93
CA THR A 11 -3.72 -17.31 7.52
C THR A 11 -4.03 -17.44 6.04
N ILE A 12 -3.02 -17.47 5.17
CA ILE A 12 -3.19 -17.65 3.71
C ILE A 12 -3.88 -18.97 3.42
N ARG A 13 -3.49 -20.04 4.09
CA ARG A 13 -4.08 -21.39 3.91
C ARG A 13 -5.51 -21.48 4.43
N SER A 14 -5.88 -20.70 5.42
CA SER A 14 -7.25 -20.66 5.96
C SER A 14 -8.21 -19.82 5.12
N GLU A 15 -7.69 -18.94 4.27
CA GLU A 15 -8.47 -18.11 3.37
C GLU A 15 -8.84 -18.86 2.07
N GLU A 16 -9.60 -18.21 1.22
CA GLU A 16 -10.01 -18.79 -0.07
C GLU A 16 -8.78 -19.10 -0.95
N SER A 17 -8.91 -20.12 -1.78
CA SER A 17 -7.83 -20.60 -2.66
C SER A 17 -7.26 -19.53 -3.61
N CYS A 18 -7.96 -18.44 -3.84
CA CYS A 18 -7.48 -17.33 -4.67
C CYS A 18 -6.26 -16.61 -4.07
N PHE A 19 -5.97 -16.79 -2.79
CA PHE A 19 -4.79 -16.22 -2.13
C PHE A 19 -3.61 -17.19 -2.01
N SER A 20 -3.73 -18.41 -2.50
CA SER A 20 -2.65 -19.42 -2.39
C SER A 20 -1.33 -18.97 -3.03
N TRP A 21 -1.37 -18.11 -4.05
CA TRP A 21 -0.19 -17.55 -4.69
C TRP A 21 0.69 -16.73 -3.72
N MET A 22 0.11 -16.18 -2.65
CA MET A 22 0.86 -15.42 -1.64
C MET A 22 1.82 -16.29 -0.84
N GLU A 23 1.65 -17.62 -0.80
CA GLU A 23 2.56 -18.52 -0.10
C GLU A 23 3.99 -18.43 -0.67
N GLU A 24 4.13 -18.30 -2.00
CA GLU A 24 5.42 -18.18 -2.68
C GLU A 24 6.13 -16.88 -2.32
N TYR A 25 5.37 -15.81 -2.10
CA TYR A 25 5.90 -14.46 -1.86
C TYR A 25 6.02 -14.09 -0.38
N ARG A 26 5.68 -15.00 0.55
CA ARG A 26 5.64 -14.67 1.98
C ARG A 26 6.98 -14.16 2.55
N TYR A 27 8.09 -14.63 2.01
CA TYR A 27 9.42 -14.18 2.44
C TYR A 27 9.76 -12.77 1.93
N ASP A 28 9.17 -12.37 0.81
CA ASP A 28 9.41 -11.07 0.19
C ASP A 28 8.53 -9.99 0.83
N TRP A 29 7.25 -10.26 1.06
CA TRP A 29 6.35 -9.22 1.58
C TRP A 29 6.29 -9.14 3.12
N THR A 30 6.54 -10.22 3.84
CA THR A 30 6.44 -10.21 5.31
C THR A 30 7.33 -9.16 5.98
N PRO A 31 8.59 -8.95 5.57
CA PRO A 31 9.41 -7.85 6.12
C PRO A 31 8.83 -6.48 5.85
N LEU A 32 8.23 -6.27 4.67
CA LEU A 32 7.62 -5.00 4.29
C LEU A 32 6.38 -4.71 5.14
N VAL A 33 5.53 -5.71 5.33
CA VAL A 33 4.34 -5.60 6.20
C VAL A 33 4.76 -5.36 7.65
N LYS A 34 5.78 -6.05 8.14
CA LYS A 34 6.30 -5.83 9.48
C LYS A 34 6.75 -4.38 9.67
N SER A 35 7.47 -3.83 8.71
CA SER A 35 7.88 -2.42 8.72
C SER A 35 6.66 -1.48 8.73
N ALA A 36 5.68 -1.73 7.86
CA ALA A 36 4.46 -0.92 7.80
C ALA A 36 3.67 -0.96 9.12
N VAL A 37 3.51 -2.14 9.71
CA VAL A 37 2.82 -2.29 11.01
C VAL A 37 3.56 -1.56 12.11
N SER A 38 4.91 -1.64 12.15
CA SER A 38 5.73 -0.92 13.12
C SER A 38 5.49 0.60 13.05
N LYS A 39 5.45 1.15 11.84
CA LYS A 39 5.17 2.58 11.61
C LYS A 39 3.79 2.99 12.11
N VAL A 40 2.77 2.16 11.87
CA VAL A 40 1.41 2.41 12.39
C VAL A 40 1.40 2.41 13.92
N LEU A 41 2.11 1.48 14.54
CA LEU A 41 2.23 1.43 16.01
C LEU A 41 2.97 2.64 16.58
N GLU A 42 3.85 3.26 15.80
CA GLU A 42 4.52 4.52 16.14
C GLU A 42 3.64 5.77 15.92
N GLY A 43 2.41 5.58 15.45
CA GLY A 43 1.43 6.66 15.23
C GLY A 43 1.42 7.23 13.82
N GLN A 44 2.09 6.60 12.86
CA GLN A 44 2.08 7.04 11.47
C GLN A 44 0.77 6.65 10.77
N THR A 45 0.39 7.46 9.79
CA THR A 45 -0.78 7.22 8.94
C THR A 45 -0.38 6.57 7.62
N ILE A 46 -1.17 5.63 7.16
CA ILE A 46 -1.01 5.01 5.84
C ILE A 46 -1.79 5.84 4.81
N LEU A 47 -1.13 6.29 3.77
CA LEU A 47 -1.76 6.95 2.63
C LEU A 47 -1.68 6.03 1.42
N LEU A 48 -2.81 5.48 1.03
CA LEU A 48 -2.91 4.52 -0.07
C LEU A 48 -3.05 5.25 -1.40
N VAL A 49 -2.17 4.91 -2.34
CA VAL A 49 -2.13 5.48 -3.69
C VAL A 49 -2.22 4.36 -4.70
N THR A 50 -3.13 4.47 -5.65
CA THR A 50 -3.26 3.49 -6.75
C THR A 50 -3.29 4.21 -8.09
N ASP A 51 -2.88 3.52 -9.16
CA ASP A 51 -3.19 3.96 -10.50
C ASP A 51 -4.70 3.78 -10.80
N GLU A 52 -5.17 4.25 -11.95
CA GLU A 52 -6.59 4.22 -12.30
C GLU A 52 -7.15 2.79 -12.39
N GLU A 53 -6.36 1.87 -12.94
CA GLU A 53 -6.77 0.47 -13.14
C GLU A 53 -6.94 -0.28 -11.82
N ASN A 54 -6.25 0.16 -10.77
CA ASN A 54 -6.23 -0.50 -9.46
C ASN A 54 -7.02 0.25 -8.37
N ARG A 55 -7.86 1.22 -8.72
CA ARG A 55 -8.69 1.95 -7.75
C ARG A 55 -9.63 1.04 -6.97
N TRP A 56 -10.11 -0.04 -7.58
CA TRP A 56 -10.92 -1.05 -6.92
C TRP A 56 -10.22 -1.67 -5.71
N PHE A 57 -8.89 -1.86 -5.79
CA PHE A 57 -8.08 -2.41 -4.72
C PHE A 57 -8.09 -1.51 -3.48
N SER A 58 -7.98 -0.20 -3.68
CA SER A 58 -8.09 0.78 -2.59
C SER A 58 -9.42 0.63 -1.83
N ARG A 59 -10.53 0.55 -2.54
CA ARG A 59 -11.86 0.37 -1.95
C ARG A 59 -11.99 -0.97 -1.24
N TYR A 60 -11.49 -2.03 -1.84
CA TYR A 60 -11.51 -3.38 -1.28
C TYR A 60 -10.73 -3.44 0.03
N VAL A 61 -9.47 -2.98 0.01
CA VAL A 61 -8.60 -2.99 1.19
C VAL A 61 -9.21 -2.20 2.34
N LEU A 62 -9.67 -0.98 2.07
CA LEU A 62 -10.27 -0.14 3.10
C LEU A 62 -11.54 -0.75 3.69
N SER A 63 -12.36 -1.38 2.87
CA SER A 63 -13.57 -2.08 3.35
C SER A 63 -13.24 -3.26 4.26
N LYS A 64 -12.12 -3.95 4.00
CA LYS A 64 -11.68 -5.10 4.81
C LYS A 64 -10.91 -4.69 6.05
N MET A 65 -10.02 -3.70 5.93
CA MET A 65 -9.18 -3.25 7.05
C MET A 65 -9.98 -2.50 8.12
N ASN A 66 -10.94 -1.68 7.69
CA ASN A 66 -11.70 -0.78 8.56
C ASN A 66 -13.18 -1.14 8.66
N SER A 67 -13.50 -2.43 8.65
CA SER A 67 -14.87 -2.89 8.88
C SER A 67 -15.23 -2.78 10.37
N ILE A 68 -16.21 -1.95 10.68
CA ILE A 68 -16.70 -1.75 12.07
C ILE A 68 -17.21 -3.05 12.67
N ASN A 69 -17.81 -3.92 11.86
CA ASN A 69 -18.41 -5.18 12.33
C ASN A 69 -17.38 -6.29 12.60
N SER A 70 -16.10 -6.05 12.31
CA SER A 70 -15.05 -7.07 12.48
C SER A 70 -14.58 -7.24 13.94
N GLY A 71 -14.92 -6.33 14.83
CA GLY A 71 -14.42 -6.31 16.20
C GLY A 71 -12.93 -5.99 16.31
N LYS A 72 -12.29 -5.61 15.22
CA LYS A 72 -10.88 -5.24 15.16
C LYS A 72 -10.69 -3.73 15.28
N PRO A 73 -9.54 -3.26 15.80
CA PRO A 73 -9.22 -1.83 15.79
C PRO A 73 -9.22 -1.27 14.37
N LEU A 74 -9.68 -0.04 14.22
CA LEU A 74 -9.58 0.68 12.96
C LEU A 74 -8.13 1.13 12.73
N LEU A 75 -7.65 1.01 11.50
CA LEU A 75 -6.31 1.44 11.12
C LEU A 75 -6.35 2.84 10.49
N PRO A 76 -5.35 3.69 10.76
CA PRO A 76 -5.24 5.01 10.14
C PRO A 76 -4.75 4.88 8.69
N CYS A 77 -5.64 4.40 7.82
CA CYS A 77 -5.38 4.18 6.40
C CYS A 77 -6.41 4.93 5.56
N TYR A 78 -5.93 5.83 4.70
CA TYR A 78 -6.79 6.68 3.87
C TYR A 78 -6.29 6.72 2.43
N PRO A 79 -7.20 6.80 1.42
CA PRO A 79 -6.79 7.04 0.06
C PRO A 79 -6.23 8.46 -0.07
N LEU A 80 -5.05 8.62 -0.64
CA LEU A 80 -4.46 9.95 -0.84
C LEU A 80 -5.35 10.84 -1.71
N LEU A 81 -6.02 10.27 -2.71
CA LEU A 81 -6.96 11.02 -3.57
C LEU A 81 -8.17 11.60 -2.82
N SER A 82 -8.55 11.04 -1.69
CA SER A 82 -9.62 11.60 -0.85
C SER A 82 -9.18 12.86 -0.11
N ILE A 83 -7.89 12.96 0.20
CA ILE A 83 -7.29 14.09 0.90
C ILE A 83 -6.85 15.16 -0.11
N PHE A 84 -6.30 14.72 -1.24
CA PHE A 84 -5.83 15.58 -2.31
C PHE A 84 -6.39 15.14 -3.66
N PRO A 85 -7.63 15.53 -4.01
CA PRO A 85 -8.30 15.07 -5.24
C PRO A 85 -7.58 15.46 -6.52
N ASN A 86 -6.79 16.53 -6.50
CA ASN A 86 -6.07 17.07 -7.66
C ASN A 86 -4.68 16.44 -7.86
N LEU A 87 -4.44 15.23 -7.33
CA LEU A 87 -3.14 14.55 -7.43
C LEU A 87 -2.66 14.43 -8.89
N SER A 88 -3.57 14.19 -9.83
CA SER A 88 -3.26 14.10 -11.25
C SER A 88 -2.81 15.42 -11.90
N SER A 89 -3.06 16.56 -11.26
CA SER A 89 -2.64 17.88 -11.76
C SER A 89 -1.19 18.23 -11.40
N LEU A 90 -0.53 17.43 -10.56
CA LEU A 90 0.86 17.65 -10.20
C LEU A 90 1.76 17.34 -11.41
N SER A 91 2.45 18.35 -11.92
CA SER A 91 3.21 18.23 -13.16
C SER A 91 4.71 18.41 -13.00
N ASN A 92 5.15 18.98 -11.89
CA ASN A 92 6.55 19.29 -11.67
C ASN A 92 6.98 19.06 -10.20
N THR A 93 8.27 19.11 -9.96
CA THR A 93 8.88 18.88 -8.65
C THR A 93 8.35 19.85 -7.58
N LYS A 94 8.12 21.10 -7.95
CA LYS A 94 7.62 22.14 -7.04
C LYS A 94 6.22 21.84 -6.54
N ASP A 95 5.36 21.33 -7.40
CA ASP A 95 4.01 20.92 -7.01
C ASP A 95 4.05 19.76 -6.01
N ILE A 96 4.98 18.83 -6.21
CA ILE A 96 5.20 17.70 -5.30
C ILE A 96 5.72 18.18 -3.95
N ASP A 97 6.64 19.15 -3.93
CA ASP A 97 7.13 19.78 -2.69
C ASP A 97 5.97 20.36 -1.87
N ILE A 98 5.05 21.06 -2.55
CA ILE A 98 3.87 21.63 -1.90
C ILE A 98 2.97 20.54 -1.31
N LEU A 99 2.79 19.43 -2.02
CA LEU A 99 2.05 18.29 -1.50
C LEU A 99 2.71 17.69 -0.25
N GLU A 100 4.02 17.48 -0.30
CA GLU A 100 4.79 16.96 0.82
C GLU A 100 4.70 17.88 2.04
N ASP A 101 4.84 19.19 1.85
CA ASP A 101 4.68 20.19 2.93
C ASP A 101 3.27 20.12 3.56
N MET A 102 2.24 19.98 2.76
CA MET A 102 0.87 19.82 3.25
C MET A 102 0.72 18.53 4.08
N LEU A 103 1.29 17.43 3.60
CA LEU A 103 1.21 16.15 4.31
C LEU A 103 1.99 16.19 5.62
N ASP A 104 3.15 16.83 5.66
CA ASP A 104 3.96 16.99 6.88
C ASP A 104 3.22 17.81 7.95
N ILE A 105 2.50 18.84 7.53
CA ILE A 105 1.66 19.64 8.44
C ILE A 105 0.44 18.85 8.92
N THR A 106 -0.19 18.10 8.03
CA THR A 106 -1.41 17.34 8.34
C THR A 106 -1.12 16.14 9.25
N TYR A 107 0.03 15.49 9.08
CA TYR A 107 0.42 14.29 9.80
C TYR A 107 1.72 14.50 10.60
N PRO A 108 1.67 15.23 11.72
CA PRO A 108 2.88 15.58 12.48
C PRO A 108 3.59 14.37 13.09
N ASN A 109 2.89 13.23 13.28
CA ASN A 109 3.49 11.98 13.72
C ASN A 109 4.09 11.13 12.60
N GLY A 110 4.05 11.66 11.38
CA GLY A 110 4.52 10.99 10.18
C GLY A 110 3.43 10.25 9.42
N TYR A 111 3.75 9.94 8.20
CA TYR A 111 2.93 9.15 7.30
C TYR A 111 3.84 8.29 6.41
N PHE A 112 3.30 7.25 5.83
CA PHE A 112 3.97 6.56 4.74
C PHE A 112 3.02 6.28 3.59
N LEU A 113 3.58 6.26 2.40
CA LEU A 113 2.82 6.07 1.17
C LEU A 113 2.83 4.59 0.80
N TRP A 114 1.64 4.02 0.61
CA TRP A 114 1.48 2.68 0.08
C TRP A 114 0.96 2.76 -1.34
N TYR A 115 1.79 2.40 -2.30
CA TYR A 115 1.43 2.42 -3.71
C TYR A 115 1.12 1.02 -4.22
N VAL A 116 0.05 0.91 -5.01
CA VAL A 116 -0.33 -0.31 -5.74
C VAL A 116 -0.64 0.06 -7.19
N GLY A 117 0.17 -0.41 -8.11
CA GLY A 117 0.00 -0.12 -9.53
C GLY A 117 1.27 -0.33 -10.36
N LYS A 118 1.27 0.20 -11.57
CA LYS A 118 2.41 0.13 -12.48
C LYS A 118 3.48 1.16 -12.11
N SER A 119 4.74 0.81 -12.32
CA SER A 119 5.88 1.67 -11.98
C SER A 119 6.02 2.92 -12.86
N ASP A 120 5.52 2.86 -14.09
CA ASP A 120 5.57 3.96 -15.05
C ASP A 120 4.47 5.02 -14.84
N HIS A 121 3.53 4.75 -13.96
CA HIS A 121 2.47 5.72 -13.63
C HIS A 121 3.04 6.94 -12.90
N PRO A 122 2.57 8.17 -13.21
CA PRO A 122 3.04 9.38 -12.54
C PRO A 122 2.95 9.34 -11.01
N PHE A 123 1.93 8.67 -10.45
CA PHE A 123 1.78 8.54 -9.00
C PHE A 123 2.88 7.68 -8.37
N ALA A 124 3.39 6.67 -9.09
CA ALA A 124 4.52 5.88 -8.62
C ALA A 124 5.77 6.75 -8.41
N LYS A 125 6.02 7.71 -9.29
CA LYS A 125 7.14 8.65 -9.17
C LYS A 125 7.04 9.53 -7.92
N ILE A 126 5.83 9.97 -7.58
CA ILE A 126 5.57 10.75 -6.36
C ILE A 126 5.90 9.90 -5.12
N VAL A 127 5.46 8.65 -5.12
CA VAL A 127 5.70 7.74 -3.99
C VAL A 127 7.17 7.35 -3.87
N PHE A 128 7.86 7.08 -4.98
CA PHE A 128 9.31 6.77 -4.98
C PHE A 128 10.16 7.88 -4.40
N ARG A 129 9.75 9.13 -4.56
CA ARG A 129 10.46 10.27 -4.03
C ARG A 129 10.47 10.29 -2.50
N ASN A 130 9.44 9.76 -1.87
CA ASN A 130 9.37 9.65 -0.42
C ASN A 130 10.14 8.40 0.03
N GLU A 131 11.10 8.56 0.94
CA GLU A 131 11.88 7.44 1.51
C GLU A 131 11.02 6.49 2.34
N GLU A 132 9.96 7.00 2.94
CA GLU A 132 8.99 6.25 3.74
C GLU A 132 7.85 5.75 2.86
N ASN A 133 8.09 4.68 2.11
CA ASN A 133 7.10 4.13 1.19
C ASN A 133 7.00 2.60 1.27
N PHE A 134 5.89 2.10 0.79
CA PHE A 134 5.62 0.69 0.57
C PHE A 134 5.08 0.51 -0.85
N MET A 135 5.89 -0.07 -1.72
CA MET A 135 5.58 -0.19 -3.14
C MET A 135 5.15 -1.60 -3.50
N TRP A 136 3.93 -1.74 -3.98
CA TRP A 136 3.43 -2.96 -4.63
C TRP A 136 3.35 -2.69 -6.13
N VAL A 137 4.34 -3.15 -6.85
CA VAL A 137 4.47 -2.90 -8.29
C VAL A 137 3.94 -4.11 -9.08
N ILE A 138 3.10 -3.84 -10.05
CA ILE A 138 2.45 -4.86 -10.86
C ILE A 138 3.29 -5.16 -12.09
N ASP A 139 3.61 -6.45 -12.27
CA ASP A 139 4.32 -7.02 -13.42
C ASP A 139 5.77 -6.51 -13.65
N GLU A 140 6.39 -5.87 -12.66
CA GLU A 140 7.77 -5.41 -12.75
C GLU A 140 8.54 -5.65 -11.45
N GLU A 141 9.79 -6.05 -11.56
CA GLU A 141 10.69 -6.19 -10.41
C GLU A 141 11.48 -4.89 -10.22
N ILE A 142 11.27 -4.25 -9.09
CA ILE A 142 11.96 -3.02 -8.71
C ILE A 142 12.54 -3.19 -7.31
N ALA A 143 13.76 -2.71 -7.11
CA ALA A 143 14.42 -2.78 -5.81
C ALA A 143 13.56 -2.13 -4.71
N ASN A 144 13.51 -2.78 -3.54
CA ASN A 144 12.72 -2.36 -2.38
C ASN A 144 11.20 -2.29 -2.62
N SER A 145 10.69 -3.03 -3.59
CA SER A 145 9.26 -3.16 -3.85
C SER A 145 8.80 -4.60 -3.79
N PHE A 146 7.50 -4.80 -3.61
CA PHE A 146 6.86 -6.09 -3.75
C PHE A 146 6.21 -6.19 -5.13
N THR A 147 6.59 -7.22 -5.90
CA THR A 147 6.08 -7.41 -7.26
C THR A 147 4.83 -8.27 -7.23
N LEU A 148 3.75 -7.77 -7.83
CA LEU A 148 2.52 -8.48 -8.05
C LEU A 148 2.38 -8.81 -9.53
N LYS A 149 1.98 -10.04 -9.84
CA LYS A 149 1.58 -10.40 -11.20
C LYS A 149 0.11 -10.06 -11.40
N GLY A 150 -0.24 -9.43 -12.52
CA GLY A 150 -1.61 -9.01 -12.81
C GLY A 150 -2.62 -10.14 -12.73
N ASN A 151 -2.24 -11.36 -13.14
CA ASN A 151 -3.09 -12.55 -13.04
C ASN A 151 -3.31 -13.04 -11.60
N SER A 152 -2.49 -12.61 -10.63
CA SER A 152 -2.64 -13.00 -9.23
C SER A 152 -3.94 -12.47 -8.61
N PHE A 153 -4.50 -11.39 -9.14
CA PHE A 153 -5.77 -10.83 -8.67
C PHE A 153 -7.01 -11.50 -9.28
N GLY A 154 -6.84 -12.52 -10.12
CA GLY A 154 -7.95 -13.10 -10.86
C GLY A 154 -8.54 -12.15 -11.92
N LEU A 155 -7.82 -11.07 -12.23
CA LEU A 155 -8.16 -10.15 -13.30
C LEU A 155 -7.65 -10.77 -14.60
N SER A 156 -8.54 -11.38 -15.37
CA SER A 156 -8.24 -11.70 -16.76
C SER A 156 -8.12 -10.40 -17.53
N SER A 157 -6.96 -10.17 -18.06
CA SER A 157 -6.72 -9.10 -19.01
C SER A 157 -7.64 -9.22 -20.23
#